data_c56950a1f5f499d2d102f939c946475a
#
_entry.id   c56950a1f5f499d2d102f939c946475a
#
_cell.length_a   1.000
_cell.length_b   1.000
_cell.length_c   1.000
_cell.angle_alpha   90.00
_cell.angle_beta   90.00
_cell.angle_gamma   90.00
#
_symmetry.space_group_name_H-M   'P 1'
#
loop_
_entity.id
_entity.type
_entity.pdbx_description
1 polymer ?
#
loop_
_entity_poly.entity_id
_entity_poly.type
_entity_poly.pdbx_seq_one_letter_code
_entity_poly.pdbx_strand_id
1 'polypeptide(L)'
;MNDTQTSKQLELLKCITQHKAAGVSAADTDISSIDILMNTYLPEILYRYPDIHTKLVLEYERFKEYINYKELAKKNVIALGGKFGTGKSSFFNSIYGTDILPCDINAYTSVPTYIICENSSSSYMLNKFDFLIRTEQENMQEIFNGFKKSASDLFVPMGHLIKSALIHTSYNVLKNTAFLDTPGYSEFSEKDYCDKTDKSILTDSLNHSNYILWFADINNCSISESDICILKKINPHIPKLIIINKADILSASELNQTAEKTKKILDSRSV
;
A
#
# COMPACT_ATOMS: atom_id res chain seq x y z
N MET A 1 1.21 34.38 7.42
CA MET A 1 0.55 33.07 7.28
C MET A 1 1.47 31.94 6.82
N ASN A 2 2.57 32.21 6.11
CA ASN A 2 3.50 31.18 5.64
C ASN A 2 4.39 30.55 6.74
N ASP A 3 4.80 31.32 7.76
CA ASP A 3 5.76 30.83 8.78
C ASP A 3 5.22 29.73 9.68
N THR A 4 3.95 29.79 10.05
CA THR A 4 3.32 28.76 10.92
C THR A 4 3.12 27.43 10.19
N GLN A 5 2.84 27.47 8.89
CA GLN A 5 2.64 26.27 8.07
C GLN A 5 3.98 25.59 7.76
N THR A 6 5.02 26.39 7.50
CA THR A 6 6.40 25.89 7.31
C THR A 6 6.96 25.28 8.58
N SER A 7 6.67 25.87 9.75
CA SER A 7 7.08 25.32 11.05
C SER A 7 6.41 23.96 11.33
N LYS A 8 5.12 23.83 11.07
CA LYS A 8 4.36 22.57 11.24
C LYS A 8 4.88 21.47 10.30
N GLN A 9 5.19 21.82 9.04
CA GLN A 9 5.78 20.88 8.09
C GLN A 9 7.17 20.39 8.52
N LEU A 10 8.00 21.27 9.07
CA LEU A 10 9.32 20.92 9.61
C LEU A 10 9.24 19.99 10.82
N GLU A 11 8.27 20.21 11.71
CA GLU A 11 8.00 19.32 12.83
C GLU A 11 7.55 17.94 12.38
N LEU A 12 6.65 17.87 11.40
CA LEU A 12 6.18 16.62 10.79
C LEU A 12 7.34 15.86 10.14
N LEU A 13 8.21 16.54 9.40
CA LEU A 13 9.40 15.93 8.80
C LEU A 13 10.35 15.39 9.88
N LYS A 14 10.56 16.12 10.97
CA LYS A 14 11.38 15.64 12.09
C LYS A 14 10.78 14.38 12.73
N CYS A 15 9.45 14.34 12.92
CA CYS A 15 8.78 13.14 13.42
C CYS A 15 8.94 11.94 12.46
N ILE A 16 8.77 12.18 11.15
CA ILE A 16 8.83 11.12 10.13
C ILE A 16 10.26 10.57 9.96
N THR A 17 11.28 11.38 10.18
CA THR A 17 12.69 10.98 10.06
C THR A 17 13.30 10.45 11.36
N GLN A 18 12.52 10.26 12.42
CA GLN A 18 13.01 9.66 13.65
C GLN A 18 13.51 8.22 13.43
N HIS A 19 14.59 7.89 14.09
CA HIS A 19 15.14 6.53 14.13
C HIS A 19 14.73 5.83 15.42
N LYS A 20 14.52 4.51 15.34
CA LYS A 20 14.28 3.70 16.52
C LYS A 20 15.52 3.78 17.42
N ALA A 21 15.33 4.24 18.66
CA ALA A 21 16.41 4.20 19.64
C ALA A 21 16.79 2.74 19.92
N ALA A 22 18.08 2.43 19.93
CA ALA A 22 18.56 1.08 20.18
C ALA A 22 18.08 0.57 21.56
N GLY A 23 17.29 -0.49 21.52
CA GLY A 23 17.06 -1.45 22.57
C GLY A 23 16.46 -0.98 23.89
N VAL A 24 15.14 -1.13 24.03
CA VAL A 24 14.45 -0.99 25.33
C VAL A 24 13.59 -2.23 25.68
N SER A 25 13.32 -3.14 24.76
CA SER A 25 12.56 -4.36 25.05
C SER A 25 13.27 -5.64 24.61
N ALA A 26 12.95 -6.78 25.24
CA ALA A 26 13.50 -8.09 24.83
C ALA A 26 13.20 -8.38 23.35
N ALA A 27 11.99 -8.02 22.87
CA ALA A 27 11.61 -8.16 21.47
C ALA A 27 12.48 -7.31 20.52
N ASP A 28 12.89 -6.12 20.95
CA ASP A 28 13.80 -5.27 20.16
C ASP A 28 15.21 -5.86 20.05
N THR A 29 15.67 -6.57 21.09
CA THR A 29 16.96 -7.27 21.08
C THR A 29 16.93 -8.44 20.11
N ASP A 30 15.83 -9.21 20.09
CA ASP A 30 15.66 -10.34 19.17
C ASP A 30 15.59 -9.86 17.71
N ILE A 31 14.85 -8.79 17.45
CA ILE A 31 14.77 -8.18 16.10
C ILE A 31 16.16 -7.70 15.66
N SER A 32 16.91 -7.00 16.53
CA SER A 32 18.25 -6.51 16.21
C SER A 32 19.21 -7.66 15.89
N SER A 33 19.09 -8.79 16.59
CA SER A 33 19.89 -9.99 16.31
C SER A 33 19.53 -10.61 14.97
N ILE A 34 18.24 -10.64 14.61
CA ILE A 34 17.77 -11.12 13.32
C ILE A 34 18.19 -10.16 12.20
N ASP A 35 18.14 -8.83 12.41
CA ASP A 35 18.63 -7.83 11.45
C ASP A 35 20.13 -8.04 11.12
N ILE A 36 20.95 -8.30 12.13
CA ILE A 36 22.36 -8.62 11.92
C ILE A 36 22.53 -9.91 11.11
N LEU A 37 21.77 -10.96 11.45
CA LEU A 37 21.78 -12.22 10.71
C LEU A 37 21.40 -12.02 9.24
N MET A 38 20.27 -11.32 8.99
CA MET A 38 19.73 -11.11 7.66
C MET A 38 20.61 -10.23 6.77
N ASN A 39 21.23 -9.19 7.33
CA ASN A 39 21.96 -8.20 6.57
C ASN A 39 23.47 -8.47 6.48
N THR A 40 24.03 -9.22 7.43
CA THR A 40 25.47 -9.46 7.50
C THR A 40 25.83 -10.88 7.07
N TYR A 41 25.22 -11.89 7.68
CA TYR A 41 25.64 -13.29 7.47
C TYR A 41 24.88 -13.98 6.34
N LEU A 42 23.59 -13.70 6.18
CA LEU A 42 22.77 -14.38 5.18
C LEU A 42 23.22 -14.12 3.73
N PRO A 43 23.63 -12.90 3.34
CA PRO A 43 24.16 -12.64 2.01
C PRO A 43 25.40 -13.48 1.69
N GLU A 44 26.29 -13.68 2.66
CA GLU A 44 27.50 -14.50 2.49
C GLU A 44 27.19 -15.99 2.32
N ILE A 45 26.18 -16.48 3.06
CA ILE A 45 25.76 -17.89 3.01
C ILE A 45 24.98 -18.17 1.72
N LEU A 46 24.09 -17.26 1.33
CA LEU A 46 23.16 -17.44 0.22
C LEU A 46 23.60 -16.79 -1.10
N TYR A 47 24.86 -16.36 -1.22
CA TYR A 47 25.34 -15.73 -2.46
C TYR A 47 25.13 -16.59 -3.71
N ARG A 48 25.10 -17.92 -3.56
CA ARG A 48 24.82 -18.88 -4.65
C ARG A 48 23.32 -19.10 -4.92
N TYR A 49 22.46 -18.57 -4.05
CA TYR A 49 21.01 -18.77 -4.10
C TYR A 49 20.28 -17.44 -3.99
N PRO A 50 20.45 -16.52 -4.95
CA PRO A 50 19.90 -15.15 -4.86
C PRO A 50 18.36 -15.14 -4.73
N ASP A 51 17.68 -16.10 -5.35
CA ASP A 51 16.20 -16.20 -5.27
C ASP A 51 15.74 -16.53 -3.84
N ILE A 52 16.47 -17.40 -3.14
CA ILE A 52 16.17 -17.76 -1.75
C ILE A 52 16.45 -16.55 -0.84
N HIS A 53 17.58 -15.88 -1.05
CA HIS A 53 17.91 -14.68 -0.31
C HIS A 53 16.85 -13.61 -0.46
N THR A 54 16.43 -13.31 -1.70
CA THR A 54 15.39 -12.33 -1.98
C THR A 54 14.06 -12.66 -1.28
N LYS A 55 13.63 -13.93 -1.35
CA LYS A 55 12.41 -14.37 -0.67
C LYS A 55 12.49 -14.23 0.84
N LEU A 56 13.62 -14.59 1.45
CA LEU A 56 13.82 -14.45 2.89
C LEU A 56 13.80 -12.99 3.33
N VAL A 57 14.43 -12.09 2.56
CA VAL A 57 14.39 -10.65 2.84
C VAL A 57 12.96 -10.13 2.79
N LEU A 58 12.18 -10.49 1.76
CA LEU A 58 10.77 -10.07 1.64
C LEU A 58 9.92 -10.57 2.82
N GLU A 59 10.05 -11.85 3.20
CA GLU A 59 9.30 -12.39 4.35
C GLU A 59 9.75 -11.77 5.68
N TYR A 60 11.01 -11.41 5.80
CA TYR A 60 11.52 -10.71 6.98
C TYR A 60 10.97 -9.29 7.08
N GLU A 61 10.90 -8.53 5.99
CA GLU A 61 10.27 -7.21 5.96
C GLU A 61 8.78 -7.29 6.34
N ARG A 62 8.06 -8.31 5.84
CA ARG A 62 6.68 -8.60 6.23
C ARG A 62 6.55 -8.91 7.73
N PHE A 63 7.46 -9.71 8.25
CA PHE A 63 7.49 -10.05 9.68
C PHE A 63 7.70 -8.79 10.55
N LYS A 64 8.62 -7.89 10.16
CA LYS A 64 8.81 -6.60 10.85
C LYS A 64 7.53 -5.76 10.85
N GLU A 65 6.80 -5.75 9.75
CA GLU A 65 5.53 -5.03 9.66
C GLU A 65 4.48 -5.59 10.62
N TYR A 66 4.34 -6.91 10.73
CA TYR A 66 3.43 -7.55 11.70
C TYR A 66 3.84 -7.34 13.17
N ILE A 67 5.12 -7.21 13.45
CA ILE A 67 5.59 -6.87 14.81
C ILE A 67 5.18 -5.45 15.18
N ASN A 68 5.31 -4.52 14.23
CA ASN A 68 4.93 -3.13 14.43
C ASN A 68 3.40 -2.94 14.48
N TYR A 69 2.66 -3.66 13.64
CA TYR A 69 1.19 -3.66 13.59
C TYR A 69 0.63 -4.99 14.08
N LYS A 70 0.72 -5.22 15.40
CA LYS A 70 0.33 -6.51 16.03
C LYS A 70 -1.08 -6.96 15.69
N GLU A 71 -1.97 -6.01 15.45
CA GLU A 71 -3.36 -6.25 15.08
C GLU A 71 -3.49 -6.97 13.73
N LEU A 72 -2.58 -6.74 12.78
CA LEU A 72 -2.60 -7.38 11.46
C LEU A 72 -2.36 -8.89 11.53
N ALA A 73 -1.63 -9.38 12.51
CA ALA A 73 -1.32 -10.79 12.66
C ALA A 73 -2.57 -11.69 12.85
N LYS A 74 -3.70 -11.10 13.25
CA LYS A 74 -4.97 -11.79 13.47
C LYS A 74 -6.02 -11.53 12.39
N LYS A 75 -5.64 -10.82 11.32
CA LYS A 75 -6.58 -10.38 10.28
C LYS A 75 -6.20 -10.93 8.91
N ASN A 76 -7.22 -11.17 8.10
CA ASN A 76 -7.02 -11.45 6.68
C ASN A 76 -6.85 -10.12 5.93
N VAL A 77 -5.73 -9.94 5.29
CA VAL A 77 -5.43 -8.73 4.53
C VAL A 77 -6.01 -8.85 3.12
N ILE A 78 -6.90 -7.95 2.76
CA ILE A 78 -7.46 -7.80 1.41
C ILE A 78 -6.84 -6.56 0.78
N ALA A 79 -6.00 -6.73 -0.22
CA ALA A 79 -5.36 -5.62 -0.91
C ALA A 79 -6.20 -5.11 -2.09
N LEU A 80 -6.24 -3.79 -2.27
CA LEU A 80 -6.89 -3.10 -3.37
C LEU A 80 -5.83 -2.73 -4.40
N GLY A 81 -5.80 -3.43 -5.53
CA GLY A 81 -4.85 -3.18 -6.62
C GLY A 81 -5.52 -2.57 -7.86
N GLY A 82 -4.74 -1.99 -8.75
CA GLY A 82 -5.21 -1.42 -10.01
C GLY A 82 -4.62 -0.05 -10.32
N LYS A 83 -4.90 0.44 -11.53
CA LYS A 83 -4.42 1.74 -12.00
C LYS A 83 -4.92 2.89 -11.14
N PHE A 84 -4.23 4.02 -11.27
CA PHE A 84 -4.69 5.27 -10.70
C PHE A 84 -6.07 5.66 -11.29
N GLY A 85 -6.96 6.19 -10.44
CA GLY A 85 -8.28 6.65 -10.86
C GLY A 85 -9.31 5.55 -11.16
N THR A 86 -9.00 4.28 -10.90
CA THR A 86 -9.97 3.16 -11.09
C THR A 86 -11.04 3.07 -10.00
N GLY A 87 -10.97 3.93 -8.98
CA GLY A 87 -11.99 4.05 -7.93
C GLY A 87 -11.75 3.15 -6.71
N LYS A 88 -10.53 2.69 -6.44
CA LYS A 88 -10.17 1.90 -5.24
C LYS A 88 -10.59 2.58 -3.94
N SER A 89 -10.07 3.79 -3.70
CA SER A 89 -10.34 4.54 -2.47
C SER A 89 -11.82 4.95 -2.36
N SER A 90 -12.46 5.30 -3.48
CA SER A 90 -13.91 5.61 -3.51
C SER A 90 -14.76 4.39 -3.17
N PHE A 91 -14.41 3.21 -3.69
CA PHE A 91 -15.07 1.95 -3.35
C PHE A 91 -14.94 1.66 -1.85
N PHE A 92 -13.75 1.84 -1.32
CA PHE A 92 -13.49 1.64 0.10
C PHE A 92 -14.33 2.61 0.95
N ASN A 93 -14.29 3.90 0.66
CA ASN A 93 -15.07 4.91 1.37
C ASN A 93 -16.59 4.62 1.29
N SER A 94 -17.08 4.09 0.17
CA SER A 94 -18.49 3.71 0.03
C SER A 94 -18.89 2.53 0.94
N ILE A 95 -18.02 1.55 1.15
CA ILE A 95 -18.26 0.44 2.08
C ILE A 95 -18.34 0.94 3.53
N TYR A 96 -17.49 1.88 3.89
CA TYR A 96 -17.42 2.40 5.26
C TYR A 96 -18.36 3.58 5.51
N GLY A 97 -18.95 4.14 4.46
CA GLY A 97 -19.88 5.28 4.56
C GLY A 97 -19.25 6.58 5.05
N THR A 98 -17.91 6.66 5.03
CA THR A 98 -17.13 7.83 5.47
C THR A 98 -15.89 8.00 4.62
N ASP A 99 -15.43 9.24 4.45
CA ASP A 99 -14.22 9.57 3.68
C ASP A 99 -12.95 9.29 4.53
N ILE A 100 -12.58 8.02 4.63
CA ILE A 100 -11.37 7.59 5.36
C ILE A 100 -10.12 7.81 4.50
N LEU A 101 -10.21 7.45 3.22
CA LEU A 101 -9.12 7.58 2.25
C LEU A 101 -9.31 8.80 1.36
N PRO A 102 -8.24 9.54 1.04
CA PRO A 102 -8.32 10.65 0.09
C PRO A 102 -8.68 10.14 -1.31
N CYS A 103 -9.74 10.70 -1.90
CA CYS A 103 -10.23 10.34 -3.23
C CYS A 103 -9.80 11.32 -4.32
N ASP A 104 -8.90 12.25 -4.03
CA ASP A 104 -8.48 13.28 -4.99
C ASP A 104 -7.76 12.69 -6.20
N ILE A 105 -8.12 13.16 -7.39
CA ILE A 105 -7.54 12.76 -8.68
C ILE A 105 -6.02 13.01 -8.73
N ASN A 106 -5.51 13.93 -7.92
CA ASN A 106 -4.10 14.27 -7.80
C ASN A 106 -3.42 13.68 -6.54
N ALA A 107 -4.12 12.83 -5.79
CA ALA A 107 -3.55 12.21 -4.60
C ALA A 107 -2.65 11.05 -5.01
N TYR A 108 -1.38 11.31 -5.13
CA TYR A 108 -0.36 10.26 -5.15
C TYR A 108 -0.37 9.57 -3.78
N THR A 109 -1.25 8.57 -3.59
CA THR A 109 -1.16 7.67 -2.45
C THR A 109 0.04 6.77 -2.70
N SER A 110 1.24 7.29 -2.44
CA SER A 110 2.49 6.54 -2.58
C SER A 110 2.79 5.66 -1.35
N VAL A 111 1.90 5.66 -0.36
CA VAL A 111 2.07 4.94 0.91
C VAL A 111 1.00 3.87 1.03
N PRO A 112 1.37 2.57 1.09
CA PRO A 112 0.44 1.50 1.40
C PRO A 112 -0.23 1.75 2.76
N THR A 113 -1.56 1.71 2.81
CA THR A 113 -2.31 2.05 4.01
C THR A 113 -3.22 0.91 4.42
N TYR A 114 -2.95 0.33 5.58
CA TYR A 114 -3.83 -0.65 6.21
C TYR A 114 -4.99 0.04 6.92
N ILE A 115 -6.18 -0.50 6.76
CA ILE A 115 -7.38 -0.03 7.44
C ILE A 115 -8.01 -1.20 8.17
N ILE A 116 -8.16 -1.07 9.48
CA ILE A 116 -8.71 -2.10 10.35
C ILE A 116 -9.90 -1.59 11.17
N CYS A 117 -10.79 -2.53 11.47
CA CYS A 117 -11.98 -2.29 12.28
C CYS A 117 -11.64 -2.50 13.75
N GLU A 118 -11.29 -1.42 14.46
CA GLU A 118 -11.09 -1.44 15.91
C GLU A 118 -11.45 -0.06 16.50
N ASN A 119 -12.04 -0.05 17.69
CA ASN A 119 -12.40 1.18 18.39
C ASN A 119 -11.14 1.86 18.97
N SER A 120 -10.31 2.41 18.09
CA SER A 120 -9.16 3.21 18.45
C SER A 120 -9.19 4.51 17.65
N SER A 121 -8.90 5.63 18.30
CA SER A 121 -8.70 6.92 17.63
C SER A 121 -7.28 7.11 17.12
N SER A 122 -6.37 6.18 17.46
CA SER A 122 -4.97 6.28 17.09
C SER A 122 -4.72 5.67 15.74
N SER A 123 -3.97 6.36 14.91
CA SER A 123 -3.42 5.85 13.66
C SER A 123 -1.89 5.75 13.78
N TYR A 124 -1.29 4.93 12.95
CA TYR A 124 0.15 4.68 13.01
C TYR A 124 0.77 4.80 11.62
N MET A 125 2.01 5.24 11.58
CA MET A 125 2.85 5.23 10.38
C MET A 125 4.17 4.53 10.70
N LEU A 126 4.59 3.63 9.84
CA LEU A 126 5.91 3.01 9.90
C LEU A 126 6.82 3.73 8.90
N ASN A 127 7.89 4.35 9.38
CA ASN A 127 8.83 5.01 8.48
C ASN A 127 9.86 4.02 7.89
N LYS A 128 10.68 4.48 6.96
CA LYS A 128 11.74 3.65 6.32
C LYS A 128 12.87 3.25 7.27
N PHE A 129 12.90 3.79 8.50
CA PHE A 129 13.85 3.44 9.55
C PHE A 129 13.23 2.51 10.60
N ASP A 130 12.11 1.85 10.27
CA ASP A 130 11.34 0.94 11.13
C ASP A 130 10.89 1.59 12.47
N PHE A 131 10.73 2.92 12.48
CA PHE A 131 10.19 3.65 13.63
C PHE A 131 8.67 3.82 13.47
N LEU A 132 7.92 3.35 14.48
CA LEU A 132 6.46 3.47 14.53
C LEU A 132 6.06 4.82 15.12
N ILE A 133 5.40 5.62 14.31
CA ILE A 133 4.91 6.95 14.67
C ILE A 133 3.43 6.84 14.95
N ARG A 134 3.02 7.19 16.17
CA ARG A 134 1.61 7.32 16.54
C ARG A 134 1.11 8.71 16.17
N THR A 135 -0.04 8.77 15.52
CA THR A 135 -0.68 10.03 15.11
C THR A 135 -2.20 9.93 15.20
N GLU A 136 -2.86 11.05 15.17
CA GLU A 136 -4.32 11.11 15.01
C GLU A 136 -4.69 11.03 13.53
N GLN A 137 -5.88 10.52 13.22
CA GLN A 137 -6.33 10.32 11.84
C GLN A 137 -6.37 11.62 11.04
N GLU A 138 -6.77 12.73 11.66
CA GLU A 138 -6.81 14.06 11.04
C GLU A 138 -5.41 14.52 10.60
N ASN A 139 -4.42 14.34 11.47
CA ASN A 139 -3.03 14.68 11.15
C ASN A 139 -2.45 13.79 10.03
N MET A 140 -2.89 12.53 9.93
CA MET A 140 -2.48 11.64 8.86
C MET A 140 -2.97 12.13 7.49
N GLN A 141 -4.22 12.58 7.40
CA GLN A 141 -4.76 13.19 6.18
C GLN A 141 -4.02 14.49 5.82
N GLU A 142 -3.67 15.32 6.83
CA GLU A 142 -2.84 16.50 6.58
C GLU A 142 -1.44 16.14 6.07
N ILE A 143 -0.83 15.08 6.60
CA ILE A 143 0.48 14.60 6.14
C ILE A 143 0.38 14.12 4.68
N PHE A 144 -0.60 13.29 4.34
CA PHE A 144 -0.83 12.84 2.97
C PHE A 144 -1.18 13.98 2.00
N ASN A 145 -1.86 15.03 2.47
CA ASN A 145 -2.27 16.19 1.67
C ASN A 145 -1.29 17.37 1.74
N GLY A 146 -0.61 17.55 2.85
CA GLY A 146 0.11 18.79 3.21
C GLY A 146 1.37 19.03 2.40
N PHE A 147 2.00 18.00 1.86
CA PHE A 147 3.18 18.14 1.01
C PHE A 147 2.85 18.48 -0.45
N LYS A 148 1.56 18.60 -0.82
CA LYS A 148 1.11 18.94 -2.17
C LYS A 148 1.05 20.45 -2.45
N LYS A 149 0.95 21.31 -1.43
CA LYS A 149 0.59 22.73 -1.60
C LYS A 149 1.74 23.73 -1.50
N SER A 150 2.92 23.35 -1.09
CA SER A 150 4.05 24.27 -1.08
C SER A 150 4.72 24.25 -2.45
N ALA A 151 4.51 25.32 -3.21
CA ALA A 151 5.17 25.61 -4.50
C ALA A 151 6.68 25.88 -4.38
N SER A 152 7.33 25.45 -3.32
CA SER A 152 8.76 25.57 -3.09
C SER A 152 9.41 24.19 -3.16
N ASP A 153 10.25 24.00 -4.08
CA ASP A 153 11.32 23.08 -4.46
C ASP A 153 11.63 21.79 -3.63
N LEU A 154 10.90 21.46 -2.56
CA LEU A 154 11.09 20.27 -1.74
C LEU A 154 9.86 19.34 -1.80
N PHE A 155 9.57 18.85 -3.01
CA PHE A 155 8.63 17.73 -3.16
C PHE A 155 9.37 16.42 -2.86
N VAL A 156 9.19 15.91 -1.65
CA VAL A 156 9.63 14.54 -1.30
C VAL A 156 8.42 13.64 -1.34
N PRO A 157 8.35 12.65 -2.25
CA PRO A 157 7.27 11.67 -2.25
C PRO A 157 7.24 10.94 -0.92
N MET A 158 6.07 10.93 -0.24
CA MET A 158 5.94 10.34 1.09
C MET A 158 6.30 8.84 1.13
N GLY A 159 6.12 8.11 0.04
CA GLY A 159 6.57 6.72 -0.11
C GLY A 159 8.09 6.53 0.02
N HIS A 160 8.89 7.58 -0.08
CA HIS A 160 10.34 7.53 0.19
C HIS A 160 10.67 7.64 1.68
N LEU A 161 9.77 8.18 2.49
CA LEU A 161 9.97 8.39 3.93
C LEU A 161 9.13 7.42 4.79
N ILE A 162 7.93 7.09 4.33
CA ILE A 162 6.99 6.21 5.03
C ILE A 162 6.93 4.88 4.28
N LYS A 163 7.01 3.79 5.02
CA LYS A 163 6.93 2.41 4.52
C LYS A 163 5.48 1.98 4.37
N SER A 164 4.69 2.19 5.42
CA SER A 164 3.25 1.90 5.46
C SER A 164 2.54 2.73 6.53
N ALA A 165 1.21 2.74 6.46
CA ALA A 165 0.35 3.37 7.47
C ALA A 165 -0.73 2.40 7.94
N LEU A 166 -1.24 2.60 9.17
CA LEU A 166 -2.35 1.86 9.75
C LEU A 166 -3.38 2.83 10.29
N ILE A 167 -4.60 2.73 9.80
CA ILE A 167 -5.76 3.53 10.22
C ILE A 167 -6.77 2.62 10.91
N HIS A 168 -7.26 3.07 12.06
CA HIS A 168 -8.38 2.43 12.74
C HIS A 168 -9.71 3.06 12.33
N THR A 169 -10.74 2.25 12.22
CA THR A 169 -12.11 2.70 11.97
C THR A 169 -13.07 1.98 12.91
N SER A 170 -14.07 2.71 13.40
CA SER A 170 -15.11 2.17 14.28
C SER A 170 -16.17 1.35 13.55
N TYR A 171 -16.13 1.28 12.23
CA TYR A 171 -17.12 0.56 11.43
C TYR A 171 -16.91 -0.95 11.51
N ASN A 172 -17.83 -1.66 12.14
CA ASN A 172 -17.62 -2.98 12.71
C ASN A 172 -18.08 -4.16 11.83
N VAL A 173 -18.17 -3.99 10.50
CA VAL A 173 -18.71 -5.03 9.62
C VAL A 173 -17.72 -6.18 9.35
N LEU A 174 -16.42 -5.91 9.37
CA LEU A 174 -15.40 -6.88 8.96
C LEU A 174 -14.26 -6.99 9.99
N LYS A 175 -14.60 -7.41 11.22
CA LYS A 175 -13.66 -7.46 12.37
C LYS A 175 -12.35 -8.23 12.11
N ASN A 176 -12.41 -9.31 11.34
CA ASN A 176 -11.27 -10.20 11.08
C ASN A 176 -10.55 -9.86 9.76
N THR A 177 -10.85 -8.70 9.19
CA THR A 177 -10.31 -8.26 7.91
C THR A 177 -9.56 -6.95 8.08
N ALA A 178 -8.42 -6.84 7.43
CA ALA A 178 -7.72 -5.59 7.19
C ALA A 178 -7.79 -5.29 5.69
N PHE A 179 -8.14 -4.09 5.31
CA PHE A 179 -7.97 -3.64 3.93
C PHE A 179 -6.62 -2.98 3.78
N LEU A 180 -5.97 -3.23 2.65
CA LEU A 180 -4.73 -2.58 2.26
C LEU A 180 -4.98 -1.77 1.01
N ASP A 181 -5.08 -0.45 1.16
CA ASP A 181 -5.08 0.46 0.01
C ASP A 181 -3.65 0.61 -0.50
N THR A 182 -3.47 0.33 -1.79
CA THR A 182 -2.16 0.35 -2.42
C THR A 182 -2.02 1.54 -3.36
N PRO A 183 -0.78 2.02 -3.59
CA PRO A 183 -0.52 3.03 -4.62
C PRO A 183 -1.10 2.60 -5.97
N GLY A 184 -1.81 3.51 -6.62
CA GLY A 184 -2.20 3.33 -8.01
C GLY A 184 -0.97 3.49 -8.91
N TYR A 185 -0.89 2.73 -10.00
CA TYR A 185 0.16 2.93 -11.00
C TYR A 185 -0.37 3.66 -12.23
N SER A 186 0.53 4.34 -12.96
CA SER A 186 0.26 5.03 -14.22
C SER A 186 0.85 4.27 -15.41
N GLU A 187 0.23 4.38 -16.59
CA GLU A 187 0.78 3.82 -17.83
C GLU A 187 1.78 4.76 -18.53
N PHE A 188 1.68 6.06 -18.25
CA PHE A 188 2.26 7.08 -19.11
C PHE A 188 3.70 7.49 -18.79
N SER A 189 4.29 6.99 -17.72
CA SER A 189 5.60 7.46 -17.29
C SER A 189 6.65 6.32 -17.19
N GLU A 190 6.98 5.69 -18.33
CA GLU A 190 8.16 4.80 -18.38
C GLU A 190 9.49 5.55 -18.09
N LYS A 191 9.47 6.89 -18.12
CA LYS A 191 10.64 7.73 -17.92
C LYS A 191 10.80 8.28 -16.50
N ASP A 192 9.73 8.27 -15.69
CA ASP A 192 9.80 8.81 -14.34
C ASP A 192 10.21 7.75 -13.33
N TYR A 193 11.26 8.05 -12.57
CA TYR A 193 11.80 7.21 -11.51
C TYR A 193 10.73 6.86 -10.45
N CYS A 194 9.77 7.78 -10.22
CA CYS A 194 8.65 7.58 -9.31
C CYS A 194 7.75 6.41 -9.70
N ASP A 195 7.44 6.22 -10.99
CA ASP A 195 6.55 5.15 -11.46
C ASP A 195 7.12 3.74 -11.26
N LYS A 196 8.44 3.58 -11.41
CA LYS A 196 9.09 2.28 -11.15
C LYS A 196 9.02 1.94 -9.68
N THR A 197 9.18 2.95 -8.82
CA THR A 197 9.09 2.80 -7.36
C THR A 197 7.66 2.44 -6.96
N ASP A 198 6.65 3.11 -7.49
CA ASP A 198 5.24 2.86 -7.17
C ASP A 198 4.80 1.46 -7.63
N LYS A 199 5.23 1.00 -8.81
CA LYS A 199 4.97 -0.37 -9.29
C LYS A 199 5.63 -1.43 -8.41
N SER A 200 6.83 -1.17 -7.90
CA SER A 200 7.51 -2.07 -6.95
C SER A 200 6.77 -2.11 -5.62
N ILE A 201 6.46 -0.96 -5.03
CA ILE A 201 5.71 -0.85 -3.78
C ILE A 201 4.34 -1.53 -3.92
N LEU A 202 3.64 -1.32 -5.04
CA LEU A 202 2.38 -1.99 -5.33
C LEU A 202 2.55 -3.51 -5.34
N THR A 203 3.50 -4.03 -6.11
CA THR A 203 3.70 -5.48 -6.24
C THR A 203 4.07 -6.12 -4.91
N ASP A 204 4.95 -5.48 -4.15
CA ASP A 204 5.36 -5.94 -2.84
C ASP A 204 4.18 -5.95 -1.85
N SER A 205 3.39 -4.87 -1.82
CA SER A 205 2.20 -4.76 -0.99
C SER A 205 1.15 -5.83 -1.33
N LEU A 206 0.92 -6.09 -2.61
CA LEU A 206 -0.01 -7.12 -3.06
C LEU A 206 0.46 -8.54 -2.68
N ASN A 207 1.76 -8.80 -2.74
CA ASN A 207 2.34 -10.08 -2.32
C ASN A 207 2.27 -10.30 -0.79
N HIS A 208 2.05 -9.25 0.00
CA HIS A 208 1.84 -9.32 1.46
C HIS A 208 0.37 -9.51 1.86
N SER A 209 -0.55 -9.64 0.90
CA SER A 209 -1.98 -9.83 1.16
C SER A 209 -2.42 -11.29 1.10
N ASN A 210 -3.59 -11.58 1.71
CA ASN A 210 -4.23 -12.88 1.63
C ASN A 210 -5.17 -12.98 0.41
N TYR A 211 -5.76 -11.85 0.00
CA TYR A 211 -6.68 -11.72 -1.13
C TYR A 211 -6.42 -10.40 -1.85
N ILE A 212 -6.70 -10.36 -3.14
CA ILE A 212 -6.55 -9.16 -3.95
C ILE A 212 -7.87 -8.84 -4.65
N LEU A 213 -8.33 -7.58 -4.51
CA LEU A 213 -9.36 -6.98 -5.32
C LEU A 213 -8.68 -6.09 -6.36
N TRP A 214 -8.68 -6.50 -7.62
CA TRP A 214 -8.06 -5.76 -8.70
C TRP A 214 -9.10 -4.94 -9.44
N PHE A 215 -8.94 -3.62 -9.42
CA PHE A 215 -9.86 -2.66 -10.03
C PHE A 215 -9.42 -2.32 -11.46
N ALA A 216 -10.31 -2.58 -12.40
CA ALA A 216 -10.22 -2.15 -13.79
C ALA A 216 -11.31 -1.13 -14.09
N ASP A 217 -10.98 -0.08 -14.85
CA ASP A 217 -11.95 0.94 -15.30
C ASP A 217 -12.55 0.49 -16.63
N ILE A 218 -13.87 0.45 -16.70
CA ILE A 218 -14.59 0.04 -17.90
C ILE A 218 -14.31 0.93 -19.12
N ASN A 219 -14.01 2.22 -18.88
CA ASN A 219 -13.67 3.18 -19.94
C ASN A 219 -12.37 2.80 -20.68
N ASN A 220 -11.49 2.03 -20.05
CA ASN A 220 -10.20 1.61 -20.60
C ASN A 220 -10.25 0.18 -21.20
N CYS A 221 -11.40 -0.24 -21.70
CA CYS A 221 -11.59 -1.55 -22.34
C CYS A 221 -11.19 -2.75 -21.45
N SER A 222 -11.52 -2.72 -20.17
CA SER A 222 -11.29 -3.78 -19.19
C SER A 222 -9.86 -3.89 -18.64
N ILE A 223 -9.11 -4.90 -18.99
CA ILE A 223 -7.75 -5.16 -18.47
C ILE A 223 -6.70 -4.83 -19.53
N SER A 224 -5.68 -4.09 -19.15
CA SER A 224 -4.57 -3.72 -20.02
C SER A 224 -3.40 -4.71 -19.92
N GLU A 225 -2.47 -4.65 -20.88
CA GLU A 225 -1.23 -5.43 -20.81
C GLU A 225 -0.38 -5.07 -19.57
N SER A 226 -0.42 -3.82 -19.12
CA SER A 226 0.26 -3.40 -17.88
C SER A 226 -0.34 -4.07 -16.65
N ASP A 227 -1.68 -4.19 -16.58
CA ASP A 227 -2.36 -4.94 -15.51
C ASP A 227 -1.90 -6.40 -15.51
N ILE A 228 -1.90 -7.03 -16.67
CA ILE A 228 -1.46 -8.44 -16.84
C ILE A 228 -0.01 -8.62 -16.41
N CYS A 229 0.86 -7.70 -16.77
CA CYS A 229 2.27 -7.74 -16.38
C CYS A 229 2.46 -7.68 -14.86
N ILE A 230 1.68 -6.86 -14.17
CA ILE A 230 1.72 -6.75 -12.70
C ILE A 230 1.12 -8.02 -12.07
N LEU A 231 -0.08 -8.43 -12.52
CA LEU A 231 -0.77 -9.61 -12.00
C LEU A 231 0.06 -10.88 -12.10
N LYS A 232 0.88 -11.03 -13.16
CA LYS A 232 1.82 -12.16 -13.32
C LYS A 232 3.00 -12.13 -12.34
N LYS A 233 3.37 -10.97 -11.82
CA LYS A 233 4.45 -10.85 -10.82
C LYS A 233 3.98 -11.18 -9.41
N ILE A 234 2.67 -11.20 -9.20
CA ILE A 234 2.05 -11.53 -7.92
C ILE A 234 2.05 -13.04 -7.73
N ASN A 235 2.33 -13.48 -6.51
CA ASN A 235 2.27 -14.90 -6.14
C ASN A 235 0.97 -15.55 -6.66
N PRO A 236 1.06 -16.62 -7.49
CA PRO A 236 -0.11 -17.26 -8.08
C PRO A 236 -1.05 -17.89 -7.06
N HIS A 237 -0.58 -18.18 -5.85
CA HIS A 237 -1.40 -18.77 -4.79
C HIS A 237 -2.31 -17.75 -4.08
N ILE A 238 -2.11 -16.44 -4.30
CA ILE A 238 -2.99 -15.42 -3.75
C ILE A 238 -4.23 -15.31 -4.65
N PRO A 239 -5.45 -15.58 -4.11
CA PRO A 239 -6.68 -15.41 -4.87
C PRO A 239 -6.90 -13.96 -5.31
N LYS A 240 -7.27 -13.77 -6.57
CA LYS A 240 -7.48 -12.47 -7.20
C LYS A 240 -8.90 -12.36 -7.72
N LEU A 241 -9.60 -11.30 -7.33
CA LEU A 241 -10.93 -10.96 -7.88
C LEU A 241 -10.79 -9.69 -8.71
N ILE A 242 -11.15 -9.78 -9.98
CA ILE A 242 -11.15 -8.62 -10.88
C ILE A 242 -12.49 -7.89 -10.76
N ILE A 243 -12.44 -6.61 -10.43
CA ILE A 243 -13.60 -5.72 -10.30
C ILE A 243 -13.60 -4.74 -11.48
N ILE A 244 -14.60 -4.85 -12.35
CA ILE A 244 -14.83 -3.88 -13.42
C ILE A 244 -15.66 -2.75 -12.83
N ASN A 245 -15.04 -1.63 -12.56
CA ASN A 245 -15.66 -0.48 -11.91
C ASN A 245 -16.20 0.54 -12.94
N LYS A 246 -17.02 1.50 -12.48
CA LYS A 246 -17.72 2.51 -13.31
C LYS A 246 -18.63 1.87 -14.33
N ALA A 247 -19.23 0.76 -13.93
CA ALA A 247 -20.07 -0.07 -14.80
C ALA A 247 -21.46 0.52 -15.10
N ASP A 248 -21.83 1.57 -14.40
CA ASP A 248 -23.06 2.33 -14.52
C ASP A 248 -23.26 3.00 -15.89
N ILE A 249 -22.18 3.13 -16.67
CA ILE A 249 -22.21 3.75 -18.01
C ILE A 249 -22.61 2.78 -19.13
N LEU A 250 -22.66 1.49 -18.86
CA LEU A 250 -22.97 0.46 -19.85
C LEU A 250 -24.32 -0.24 -19.57
N SER A 251 -24.92 -0.76 -20.63
CA SER A 251 -26.08 -1.65 -20.51
C SER A 251 -25.67 -3.03 -19.95
N ALA A 252 -26.62 -3.77 -19.37
CA ALA A 252 -26.39 -5.11 -18.83
C ALA A 252 -25.80 -6.09 -19.85
N SER A 253 -26.16 -6.00 -21.12
CA SER A 253 -25.66 -6.83 -22.21
C SER A 253 -24.17 -6.52 -22.51
N GLU A 254 -23.80 -5.24 -22.53
CA GLU A 254 -22.41 -4.79 -22.74
C GLU A 254 -21.52 -5.17 -21.57
N LEU A 255 -22.04 -5.08 -20.34
CA LEU A 255 -21.34 -5.54 -19.14
C LEU A 255 -21.00 -7.02 -19.20
N ASN A 256 -21.97 -7.87 -19.55
CA ASN A 256 -21.74 -9.31 -19.70
C ASN A 256 -20.69 -9.62 -20.78
N GLN A 257 -20.77 -8.95 -21.93
CA GLN A 257 -19.77 -9.11 -23.00
C GLN A 257 -18.38 -8.67 -22.55
N THR A 258 -18.28 -7.58 -21.80
CA THR A 258 -17.01 -7.07 -21.28
C THR A 258 -16.43 -8.03 -20.24
N ALA A 259 -17.24 -8.56 -19.33
CA ALA A 259 -16.84 -9.55 -18.34
C ALA A 259 -16.32 -10.84 -19.00
N GLU A 260 -17.04 -11.37 -20.02
CA GLU A 260 -16.59 -12.54 -20.77
C GLU A 260 -15.30 -12.30 -21.54
N LYS A 261 -15.14 -11.14 -22.17
CA LYS A 261 -13.90 -10.78 -22.87
C LYS A 261 -12.73 -10.72 -21.88
N THR A 262 -12.92 -10.04 -20.74
CA THR A 262 -11.92 -9.93 -19.69
C THR A 262 -11.50 -11.31 -19.18
N LYS A 263 -12.47 -12.19 -18.91
CA LYS A 263 -12.19 -13.57 -18.49
C LYS A 263 -11.37 -14.32 -19.53
N LYS A 264 -11.76 -14.26 -20.81
CA LYS A 264 -11.00 -14.92 -21.90
C LYS A 264 -9.57 -14.42 -22.00
N ILE A 265 -9.35 -13.11 -21.81
CA ILE A 265 -8.00 -12.52 -21.82
C ILE A 265 -7.18 -13.08 -20.66
N LEU A 266 -7.72 -13.09 -19.43
CA LEU A 266 -7.04 -13.60 -18.24
C LEU A 266 -6.70 -15.09 -18.40
N ASP A 267 -7.68 -15.92 -18.81
CA ASP A 267 -7.49 -17.36 -19.03
C ASP A 267 -6.40 -17.61 -20.09
N SER A 268 -6.39 -16.87 -21.20
CA SER A 268 -5.40 -17.00 -22.26
C SER A 268 -3.98 -16.60 -21.83
N ARG A 269 -3.87 -15.77 -20.81
CA ARG A 269 -2.61 -15.25 -20.28
C ARG A 269 -2.15 -15.96 -19.00
N SER A 270 -2.91 -16.93 -18.49
CA SER A 270 -2.61 -17.69 -17.26
C SER A 270 -2.47 -16.78 -16.02
N VAL A 271 -3.46 -15.89 -15.81
CA VAL A 271 -3.54 -14.95 -14.69
C VAL A 271 -4.71 -15.30 -13.79
#